data_7ed568cb8e3e2d54a0777e7c060e8fe1
#
_entry.id   7ed568cb8e3e2d54a0777e7c060e8fe1
#
_cell.length_a   1.000
_cell.length_b   1.000
_cell.length_c   1.000
_cell.angle_alpha   90.00
_cell.angle_beta   90.00
_cell.angle_gamma   90.00
#
_symmetry.space_group_name_H-M   'P 1'
#
loop_
_entity.id
_entity.type
_entity.pdbx_description
1 polymer ?
#
loop_
_entity_poly.entity_id
_entity_poly.type
_entity_poly.pdbx_seq_one_letter_code
_entity_poly.pdbx_strand_id
1 'polypeptide(L)'
;PRSSQGYSSAASDVYKRQGFIATPILMDLNLLIFILMVAFGVGILEPSTLALLKWGADFGPLTLTGDWWRAITCNFIHIGAFHLLMNMYAFMYIGLWLEDLIGTRRMFISYLLTGVCSAAFSLYMHAETISAGASGAIFGLYGIFLAFLLFHHIPRAQRKALLISILLFVGYNLVYGMKAGIDNAAHIGGLLSGFLLGIIYVISYRFEKKDAQRTISIVGELGIFGIFLFSFLGLCQNIPSTYREIRKE
;
A
#
# COMPACT_ATOMS: atom_id res chain seq x y z
N PRO A 1 33.63 23.09 35.52
CA PRO A 1 32.29 23.03 35.02
C PRO A 1 32.34 22.84 33.48
N ARG A 2 32.13 21.60 33.03
CA ARG A 2 32.04 21.29 31.59
C ARG A 2 30.66 21.71 31.14
N SER A 3 30.61 22.59 30.14
CA SER A 3 29.45 23.28 29.62
C SER A 3 28.36 22.34 29.14
N SER A 4 27.13 22.60 29.56
CA SER A 4 25.87 21.98 29.17
C SER A 4 25.46 22.27 27.69
N GLN A 5 26.37 22.77 26.86
CA GLN A 5 26.09 23.13 25.45
C GLN A 5 26.24 21.99 24.45
N GLY A 6 26.82 20.83 24.85
CA GLY A 6 27.03 19.71 23.95
C GLY A 6 25.79 18.82 23.67
N TYR A 7 24.79 18.88 24.54
CA TYR A 7 23.57 18.03 24.40
C TYR A 7 22.45 18.65 23.57
N SER A 8 22.50 19.99 23.40
CA SER A 8 21.48 20.73 22.65
C SER A 8 21.61 20.61 21.12
N SER A 9 22.85 20.49 20.60
CA SER A 9 23.09 20.42 19.17
C SER A 9 22.80 19.03 18.58
N ALA A 10 23.12 17.96 19.32
CA ALA A 10 22.84 16.60 18.87
C ALA A 10 21.34 16.26 18.86
N ALA A 11 20.55 16.86 19.79
CA ALA A 11 19.10 16.70 19.79
C ALA A 11 18.40 17.50 18.69
N SER A 12 18.95 18.64 18.28
CA SER A 12 18.38 19.47 17.20
C SER A 12 18.68 18.92 15.79
N ASP A 13 19.76 18.16 15.63
CA ASP A 13 20.11 17.55 14.34
C ASP A 13 19.30 16.27 14.03
N VAL A 14 18.68 15.65 15.04
CA VAL A 14 17.79 14.50 14.87
C VAL A 14 16.42 14.91 14.32
N TYR A 15 16.01 16.18 14.46
CA TYR A 15 14.76 16.73 13.98
C TYR A 15 14.91 17.68 12.78
N LYS A 16 15.77 17.36 11.82
CA LYS A 16 15.52 17.84 10.45
C LYS A 16 14.36 17.01 9.88
N ARG A 17 13.13 17.48 10.16
CA ARG A 17 11.91 16.98 9.50
C ARG A 17 12.19 17.00 7.99
N GLN A 18 12.41 15.84 7.41
CA GLN A 18 12.25 15.69 5.97
C GLN A 18 10.78 16.03 5.73
N GLY A 19 10.50 17.04 4.90
CA GLY A 19 9.12 17.40 4.62
C GLY A 19 8.37 16.19 4.04
N PHE A 20 7.11 16.03 4.40
CA PHE A 20 6.25 15.02 3.81
C PHE A 20 6.09 15.32 2.32
N ILE A 21 6.56 14.43 1.46
CA ILE A 21 6.55 14.60 0.01
C ILE A 21 5.77 13.47 -0.66
N ALA A 22 6.04 12.21 -0.28
CA ALA A 22 5.40 11.05 -0.90
C ALA A 22 3.91 10.98 -0.56
N THR A 23 3.57 11.18 0.71
CA THR A 23 2.17 11.12 1.18
C THR A 23 1.28 12.10 0.44
N PRO A 24 1.55 13.43 0.40
CA PRO A 24 0.69 14.35 -0.33
C PRO A 24 0.67 14.07 -1.84
N ILE A 25 1.81 13.77 -2.48
CA ILE A 25 1.83 13.48 -3.91
C ILE A 25 0.96 12.27 -4.25
N LEU A 26 1.05 11.18 -3.48
CA LEU A 26 0.23 9.99 -3.70
C LEU A 26 -1.25 10.26 -3.42
N MET A 27 -1.58 11.08 -2.41
CA MET A 27 -2.96 11.50 -2.15
C MET A 27 -3.50 12.35 -3.30
N ASP A 28 -2.74 13.36 -3.73
CA ASP A 28 -3.13 14.24 -4.84
C ASP A 28 -3.32 13.46 -6.15
N LEU A 29 -2.48 12.45 -6.40
CA LEU A 29 -2.63 11.57 -7.55
C LEU A 29 -3.95 10.77 -7.50
N ASN A 30 -4.32 10.24 -6.35
CA ASN A 30 -5.60 9.54 -6.16
C ASN A 30 -6.79 10.50 -6.36
N LEU A 31 -6.71 11.72 -5.80
CA LEU A 31 -7.73 12.76 -5.97
C LEU A 31 -7.84 13.19 -7.44
N LEU A 32 -6.71 13.43 -8.11
CA LEU A 32 -6.68 13.84 -9.52
C LEU A 32 -7.31 12.77 -10.42
N ILE A 33 -6.95 11.50 -10.25
CA ILE A 33 -7.52 10.40 -11.03
C ILE A 33 -9.03 10.33 -10.80
N PHE A 34 -9.51 10.45 -9.57
CA PHE A 34 -10.93 10.44 -9.28
C PHE A 34 -11.67 11.63 -9.92
N ILE A 35 -11.10 12.84 -9.85
CA ILE A 35 -11.65 14.03 -10.52
C ILE A 35 -11.73 13.81 -12.02
N LEU A 36 -10.69 13.25 -12.63
CA LEU A 36 -10.71 12.92 -14.06
C LEU A 36 -11.78 11.88 -14.39
N MET A 37 -11.91 10.81 -13.59
CA MET A 37 -12.98 9.82 -13.75
C MET A 37 -14.36 10.49 -13.80
N VAL A 38 -14.65 11.37 -12.85
CA VAL A 38 -15.90 12.10 -12.77
C VAL A 38 -16.09 13.05 -13.96
N ALA A 39 -15.06 13.81 -14.33
CA ALA A 39 -15.07 14.72 -15.47
C ALA A 39 -15.36 14.00 -16.81
N PHE A 40 -14.94 12.73 -16.92
CA PHE A 40 -15.22 11.87 -18.07
C PHE A 40 -16.50 11.02 -17.91
N GLY A 41 -17.39 11.38 -17.00
CA GLY A 41 -18.73 10.82 -16.89
C GLY A 41 -18.87 9.57 -16.00
N VAL A 42 -17.86 9.28 -15.17
CA VAL A 42 -17.99 8.23 -14.16
C VAL A 42 -18.85 8.73 -12.99
N GLY A 43 -19.78 7.93 -12.51
CA GLY A 43 -20.67 8.30 -11.42
C GLY A 43 -19.89 8.63 -10.12
N ILE A 44 -20.23 9.75 -9.47
CA ILE A 44 -19.55 10.21 -8.25
C ILE A 44 -19.74 9.26 -7.08
N LEU A 45 -20.94 8.75 -6.86
CA LEU A 45 -21.26 7.91 -5.69
C LEU A 45 -21.19 6.42 -6.02
N GLU A 46 -21.74 6.04 -7.15
CA GLU A 46 -21.90 4.65 -7.59
C GLU A 46 -21.45 4.50 -9.05
N PRO A 47 -20.15 4.42 -9.31
CA PRO A 47 -19.63 4.17 -10.64
C PRO A 47 -20.07 2.78 -11.14
N SER A 48 -20.41 2.69 -12.42
CA SER A 48 -20.73 1.39 -13.03
C SER A 48 -19.46 0.52 -13.11
N THR A 49 -19.64 -0.80 -13.01
CA THR A 49 -18.61 -1.80 -13.20
C THR A 49 -17.80 -1.59 -14.48
N LEU A 50 -18.50 -1.35 -15.60
CA LEU A 50 -17.86 -1.11 -16.88
C LEU A 50 -16.99 0.16 -16.87
N ALA A 51 -17.43 1.22 -16.20
CA ALA A 51 -16.62 2.43 -16.05
C ALA A 51 -15.34 2.15 -15.27
N LEU A 52 -15.41 1.42 -14.15
CA LEU A 52 -14.25 1.03 -13.38
C LEU A 52 -13.25 0.22 -14.22
N LEU A 53 -13.73 -0.77 -14.98
CA LEU A 53 -12.89 -1.58 -15.88
C LEU A 53 -12.23 -0.74 -16.99
N LYS A 54 -12.95 0.22 -17.59
CA LYS A 54 -12.39 1.14 -18.59
C LYS A 54 -11.29 2.02 -18.02
N TRP A 55 -11.36 2.38 -16.76
CA TRP A 55 -10.36 3.18 -16.08
C TRP A 55 -9.18 2.36 -15.53
N GLY A 56 -9.25 1.02 -15.56
CA GLY A 56 -8.15 0.13 -15.21
C GLY A 56 -8.28 -0.50 -13.83
N ALA A 57 -9.51 -0.72 -13.35
CA ALA A 57 -9.74 -1.60 -12.20
C ALA A 57 -9.22 -3.01 -12.50
N ASP A 58 -8.74 -3.71 -11.48
CA ASP A 58 -8.22 -5.05 -11.59
C ASP A 58 -9.37 -6.06 -11.76
N PHE A 59 -9.19 -6.97 -12.70
CA PHE A 59 -10.14 -8.04 -13.00
C PHE A 59 -9.39 -9.17 -13.71
N GLY A 60 -9.33 -10.35 -13.11
CA GLY A 60 -8.49 -11.44 -13.56
C GLY A 60 -8.62 -11.80 -15.04
N PRO A 61 -9.83 -11.91 -15.61
CA PRO A 61 -10.01 -12.15 -17.06
C PRO A 61 -9.30 -11.15 -17.96
N LEU A 62 -9.12 -9.90 -17.56
CA LEU A 62 -8.38 -8.89 -18.30
C LEU A 62 -6.91 -8.83 -17.90
N THR A 63 -6.65 -8.78 -16.60
CA THR A 63 -5.29 -8.60 -16.05
C THR A 63 -4.38 -9.76 -16.41
N LEU A 64 -4.84 -10.99 -16.22
CA LEU A 64 -4.05 -12.20 -16.47
C LEU A 64 -3.93 -12.55 -17.95
N THR A 65 -4.79 -11.99 -18.83
CA THR A 65 -4.74 -12.25 -20.26
C THR A 65 -4.00 -11.16 -21.05
N GLY A 66 -3.37 -10.20 -20.38
CA GLY A 66 -2.47 -9.23 -21.04
C GLY A 66 -2.52 -7.81 -20.49
N ASP A 67 -3.57 -7.40 -19.77
CA ASP A 67 -3.67 -6.05 -19.18
C ASP A 67 -3.00 -5.99 -17.81
N TRP A 68 -1.78 -6.56 -17.68
CA TRP A 68 -1.03 -6.67 -16.42
C TRP A 68 -0.88 -5.33 -15.66
N TRP A 69 -0.92 -4.22 -16.37
CA TRP A 69 -0.84 -2.87 -15.81
C TRP A 69 -2.02 -2.56 -14.85
N ARG A 70 -3.12 -3.29 -14.92
CA ARG A 70 -4.28 -3.16 -14.03
C ARG A 70 -3.91 -3.45 -12.58
N ALA A 71 -2.95 -4.35 -12.33
CA ALA A 71 -2.43 -4.59 -10.99
C ALA A 71 -1.78 -3.35 -10.34
N ILE A 72 -1.38 -2.36 -11.17
CA ILE A 72 -0.86 -1.07 -10.71
C ILE A 72 -1.98 -0.04 -10.64
N THR A 73 -2.74 0.14 -11.72
CA THR A 73 -3.73 1.22 -11.84
C THR A 73 -4.91 1.07 -10.91
N CYS A 74 -5.30 -0.15 -10.56
CA CYS A 74 -6.39 -0.40 -9.61
C CYS A 74 -6.17 0.30 -8.25
N ASN A 75 -4.92 0.51 -7.84
CA ASN A 75 -4.58 1.18 -6.59
C ASN A 75 -4.86 2.69 -6.58
N PHE A 76 -5.28 3.27 -7.70
CA PHE A 76 -5.60 4.69 -7.84
C PHE A 76 -7.06 4.93 -8.23
N ILE A 77 -7.81 3.89 -8.56
CA ILE A 77 -9.21 3.97 -8.98
C ILE A 77 -10.11 3.76 -7.77
N HIS A 78 -11.16 4.56 -7.62
CA HIS A 78 -12.04 4.48 -6.46
C HIS A 78 -13.51 4.26 -6.84
N ILE A 79 -14.15 3.39 -6.05
CA ILE A 79 -15.57 3.03 -6.18
C ILE A 79 -16.41 4.08 -5.45
N GLY A 80 -16.47 5.29 -6.03
CA GLY A 80 -17.24 6.42 -5.51
C GLY A 80 -16.50 7.29 -4.48
N ALA A 81 -17.06 8.47 -4.24
CA ALA A 81 -16.46 9.51 -3.42
C ALA A 81 -16.28 9.11 -1.97
N PHE A 82 -17.22 8.36 -1.40
CA PHE A 82 -17.10 7.89 -0.01
C PHE A 82 -15.92 6.94 0.16
N HIS A 83 -15.73 6.02 -0.77
CA HIS A 83 -14.59 5.10 -0.76
C HIS A 83 -13.26 5.85 -0.87
N LEU A 84 -13.16 6.84 -1.78
CA LEU A 84 -12.00 7.72 -1.88
C LEU A 84 -11.73 8.46 -0.56
N LEU A 85 -12.75 9.08 0.03
CA LEU A 85 -12.61 9.86 1.26
C LEU A 85 -12.06 9.00 2.40
N MET A 86 -12.61 7.81 2.60
CA MET A 86 -12.15 6.88 3.65
C MET A 86 -10.71 6.40 3.42
N ASN A 87 -10.34 6.13 2.16
CA ASN A 87 -8.96 5.79 1.80
C ASN A 87 -8.00 6.95 2.06
N MET A 88 -8.34 8.16 1.66
CA MET A 88 -7.47 9.33 1.88
C MET A 88 -7.32 9.65 3.37
N TYR A 89 -8.39 9.51 4.16
CA TYR A 89 -8.32 9.66 5.61
C TYR A 89 -7.36 8.63 6.23
N ALA A 90 -7.51 7.35 5.89
CA ALA A 90 -6.64 6.29 6.38
C ALA A 90 -5.19 6.47 5.92
N PHE A 91 -5.00 6.90 4.67
CA PHE A 91 -3.68 7.16 4.10
C PHE A 91 -2.99 8.35 4.77
N MET A 92 -3.69 9.45 4.95
CA MET A 92 -3.17 10.61 5.68
C MET A 92 -2.70 10.22 7.08
N TYR A 93 -3.54 9.47 7.81
CA TYR A 93 -3.21 9.04 9.17
C TYR A 93 -1.92 8.21 9.23
N ILE A 94 -1.81 7.16 8.40
CA ILE A 94 -0.61 6.31 8.41
C ILE A 94 0.59 7.01 7.78
N GLY A 95 0.36 7.82 6.74
CA GLY A 95 1.40 8.52 6.00
C GLY A 95 2.20 9.50 6.86
N LEU A 96 1.51 10.26 7.72
CA LEU A 96 2.14 11.20 8.65
C LEU A 96 3.11 10.53 9.63
N TRP A 97 2.85 9.29 10.03
CA TRP A 97 3.73 8.53 10.91
C TRP A 97 4.82 7.79 10.16
N LEU A 98 4.45 7.18 9.05
CA LEU A 98 5.33 6.24 8.37
C LEU A 98 6.37 6.95 7.50
N GLU A 99 6.00 8.01 6.78
CA GLU A 99 6.96 8.72 5.92
C GLU A 99 8.09 9.37 6.71
N ASP A 100 7.79 9.92 7.90
CA ASP A 100 8.82 10.44 8.82
C ASP A 100 9.77 9.32 9.28
N LEU A 101 9.25 8.12 9.46
CA LEU A 101 10.01 6.97 9.96
C LEU A 101 10.89 6.32 8.88
N ILE A 102 10.37 6.11 7.67
CA ILE A 102 11.07 5.36 6.62
C ILE A 102 11.66 6.23 5.50
N GLY A 103 11.26 7.49 5.43
CA GLY A 103 11.68 8.47 4.42
C GLY A 103 10.91 8.35 3.10
N THR A 104 10.93 9.44 2.33
CA THR A 104 10.13 9.64 1.11
C THR A 104 10.33 8.53 0.06
N ARG A 105 11.58 8.13 -0.24
CA ARG A 105 11.84 7.08 -1.25
C ARG A 105 11.16 5.75 -0.88
N ARG A 106 11.37 5.31 0.36
CA ARG A 106 10.77 4.04 0.83
C ARG A 106 9.26 4.14 0.89
N MET A 107 8.71 5.31 1.19
CA MET A 107 7.26 5.54 1.21
C MET A 107 6.63 5.33 -0.17
N PHE A 108 7.20 5.93 -1.24
CA PHE A 108 6.74 5.70 -2.63
C PHE A 108 6.83 4.23 -3.02
N ILE A 109 8.00 3.60 -2.79
CA ILE A 109 8.21 2.19 -3.15
C ILE A 109 7.25 1.30 -2.37
N SER A 110 7.07 1.55 -1.08
CA SER A 110 6.17 0.76 -0.24
C SER A 110 4.74 0.80 -0.73
N TYR A 111 4.21 1.99 -1.05
CA TYR A 111 2.85 2.13 -1.57
C TYR A 111 2.65 1.33 -2.86
N LEU A 112 3.54 1.49 -3.83
CA LEU A 112 3.44 0.81 -5.12
C LEU A 112 3.65 -0.71 -4.98
N LEU A 113 4.69 -1.12 -4.26
CA LEU A 113 5.04 -2.54 -4.12
C LEU A 113 3.98 -3.31 -3.36
N THR A 114 3.49 -2.78 -2.23
CA THR A 114 2.44 -3.46 -1.47
C THR A 114 1.09 -3.42 -2.19
N GLY A 115 0.83 -2.38 -2.98
CA GLY A 115 -0.35 -2.30 -3.84
C GLY A 115 -0.36 -3.39 -4.92
N VAL A 116 0.74 -3.61 -5.62
CA VAL A 116 0.80 -4.68 -6.64
C VAL A 116 0.79 -6.07 -6.00
N CYS A 117 1.42 -6.26 -4.82
CA CYS A 117 1.32 -7.51 -4.07
C CYS A 117 -0.13 -7.79 -3.61
N SER A 118 -0.83 -6.75 -3.20
CA SER A 118 -2.25 -6.78 -2.84
C SER A 118 -3.12 -7.24 -4.02
N ALA A 119 -2.94 -6.62 -5.19
CA ALA A 119 -3.65 -7.00 -6.42
C ALA A 119 -3.38 -8.46 -6.81
N ALA A 120 -2.11 -8.90 -6.76
CA ALA A 120 -1.77 -10.30 -7.06
C ALA A 120 -2.42 -11.28 -6.07
N PHE A 121 -2.49 -10.94 -4.79
CA PHE A 121 -3.13 -11.80 -3.79
C PHE A 121 -4.65 -11.85 -4.00
N SER A 122 -5.27 -10.73 -4.37
CA SER A 122 -6.68 -10.69 -4.78
C SER A 122 -6.95 -11.58 -6.00
N LEU A 123 -6.15 -11.44 -7.05
CA LEU A 123 -6.22 -12.29 -8.24
C LEU A 123 -6.06 -13.78 -7.93
N TYR A 124 -5.17 -14.12 -7.00
CA TYR A 124 -4.98 -15.51 -6.57
C TYR A 124 -6.21 -16.07 -5.85
N MET A 125 -6.85 -15.27 -5.00
CA MET A 125 -7.98 -15.71 -4.19
C MET A 125 -9.33 -15.61 -4.92
N HIS A 126 -9.51 -14.53 -5.70
CA HIS A 126 -10.81 -14.16 -6.27
C HIS A 126 -10.65 -13.44 -7.62
N ALA A 127 -10.04 -14.10 -8.61
CA ALA A 127 -9.71 -13.49 -9.91
C ALA A 127 -10.91 -12.88 -10.66
N GLU A 128 -12.13 -13.35 -10.41
CA GLU A 128 -13.35 -12.83 -11.05
C GLU A 128 -14.00 -11.66 -10.29
N THR A 129 -13.38 -11.21 -9.21
CA THR A 129 -13.83 -10.03 -8.47
C THR A 129 -13.13 -8.78 -9.02
N ILE A 130 -13.90 -7.71 -9.22
CA ILE A 130 -13.32 -6.43 -9.60
C ILE A 130 -12.74 -5.78 -8.35
N SER A 131 -11.44 -5.48 -8.40
CA SER A 131 -10.71 -4.82 -7.33
C SER A 131 -10.28 -3.41 -7.76
N ALA A 132 -10.59 -2.42 -6.92
CA ALA A 132 -10.22 -1.04 -7.12
C ALA A 132 -10.19 -0.28 -5.78
N GLY A 133 -9.15 0.49 -5.56
CA GLY A 133 -8.95 1.31 -4.37
C GLY A 133 -7.51 1.31 -3.89
N ALA A 134 -7.11 2.40 -3.25
CA ALA A 134 -5.81 2.51 -2.60
C ALA A 134 -5.66 1.60 -1.37
N SER A 135 -6.76 0.99 -0.92
CA SER A 135 -6.82 0.30 0.38
C SER A 135 -5.81 -0.84 0.52
N GLY A 136 -5.55 -1.61 -0.53
CA GLY A 136 -4.53 -2.66 -0.51
C GLY A 136 -3.13 -2.13 -0.22
N ALA A 137 -2.73 -1.05 -0.89
CA ALA A 137 -1.47 -0.35 -0.61
C ALA A 137 -1.45 0.25 0.80
N ILE A 138 -2.55 0.87 1.24
CA ILE A 138 -2.70 1.46 2.58
C ILE A 138 -2.55 0.37 3.65
N PHE A 139 -3.20 -0.79 3.51
CA PHE A 139 -3.00 -1.93 4.40
C PHE A 139 -1.53 -2.39 4.43
N GLY A 140 -0.84 -2.31 3.29
CA GLY A 140 0.60 -2.54 3.21
C GLY A 140 1.39 -1.56 4.08
N LEU A 141 1.08 -0.27 4.03
CA LEU A 141 1.70 0.73 4.90
C LEU A 141 1.43 0.46 6.38
N TYR A 142 0.21 0.05 6.75
CA TYR A 142 -0.11 -0.39 8.10
C TYR A 142 0.68 -1.64 8.50
N GLY A 143 0.91 -2.59 7.58
CA GLY A 143 1.76 -3.75 7.78
C GLY A 143 3.20 -3.37 8.10
N ILE A 144 3.79 -2.44 7.33
CA ILE A 144 5.14 -1.91 7.59
C ILE A 144 5.19 -1.29 8.97
N PHE A 145 4.24 -0.42 9.30
CA PHE A 145 4.22 0.26 10.59
C PHE A 145 4.06 -0.73 11.75
N LEU A 146 3.25 -1.78 11.58
CA LEU A 146 3.13 -2.85 12.57
C LEU A 146 4.47 -3.55 12.83
N ALA A 147 5.26 -3.84 11.79
CA ALA A 147 6.60 -4.41 11.95
C ALA A 147 7.53 -3.48 12.76
N PHE A 148 7.48 -2.17 12.50
CA PHE A 148 8.24 -1.20 13.30
C PHE A 148 7.80 -1.17 14.76
N LEU A 149 6.50 -1.21 15.03
CA LEU A 149 5.99 -1.22 16.40
C LEU A 149 6.39 -2.48 17.17
N LEU A 150 6.53 -3.61 16.48
CA LEU A 150 6.91 -4.87 17.12
C LEU A 150 8.42 -5.03 17.32
N PHE A 151 9.23 -4.60 16.35
CA PHE A 151 10.66 -4.95 16.28
C PHE A 151 11.62 -3.78 16.34
N HIS A 152 11.12 -2.52 16.32
CA HIS A 152 11.94 -1.32 16.43
C HIS A 152 11.80 -0.67 17.81
N HIS A 153 12.82 0.13 18.22
CA HIS A 153 12.86 0.77 19.53
C HIS A 153 11.94 2.01 19.59
N ILE A 154 10.64 1.76 19.69
CA ILE A 154 9.64 2.80 19.96
C ILE A 154 9.32 2.81 21.47
N PRO A 155 9.26 3.98 22.13
CA PRO A 155 8.97 4.09 23.55
C PRO A 155 7.68 3.34 23.93
N ARG A 156 7.71 2.54 25.00
CA ARG A 156 6.62 1.61 25.37
C ARG A 156 5.26 2.26 25.49
N ALA A 157 5.19 3.48 26.03
CA ALA A 157 3.92 4.19 26.20
C ALA A 157 3.26 4.52 24.85
N GLN A 158 4.01 5.05 23.88
CA GLN A 158 3.54 5.36 22.54
C GLN A 158 3.22 4.08 21.76
N ARG A 159 4.07 3.05 21.86
CA ARG A 159 3.93 1.77 21.16
C ARG A 159 2.61 1.09 21.47
N LYS A 160 2.21 1.03 22.77
CA LYS A 160 0.95 0.38 23.17
C LYS A 160 -0.26 1.06 22.56
N ALA A 161 -0.33 2.39 22.63
CA ALA A 161 -1.44 3.16 22.08
C ALA A 161 -1.56 2.99 20.54
N LEU A 162 -0.42 3.07 19.83
CA LEU A 162 -0.38 2.89 18.38
C LEU A 162 -0.73 1.47 17.95
N LEU A 163 -0.24 0.44 18.67
CA LEU A 163 -0.60 -0.95 18.40
C LEU A 163 -2.10 -1.17 18.56
N ILE A 164 -2.71 -0.68 19.64
CA ILE A 164 -4.16 -0.80 19.84
C ILE A 164 -4.91 -0.11 18.70
N SER A 165 -4.52 1.12 18.35
CA SER A 165 -5.16 1.88 17.25
C SER A 165 -5.09 1.13 15.92
N ILE A 166 -3.92 0.59 15.57
CA ILE A 166 -3.75 -0.18 14.32
C ILE A 166 -4.56 -1.47 14.34
N LEU A 167 -4.49 -2.23 15.42
CA LEU A 167 -5.23 -3.49 15.52
C LEU A 167 -6.74 -3.28 15.45
N LEU A 168 -7.24 -2.20 16.07
CA LEU A 168 -8.65 -1.82 15.95
C LEU A 168 -8.99 -1.40 14.51
N PHE A 169 -8.17 -0.57 13.88
CA PHE A 169 -8.41 -0.13 12.50
C PHE A 169 -8.38 -1.33 11.53
N VAL A 170 -7.31 -2.13 11.55
CA VAL A 170 -7.15 -3.29 10.67
C VAL A 170 -8.26 -4.33 10.96
N GLY A 171 -8.48 -4.65 12.22
CA GLY A 171 -9.50 -5.62 12.64
C GLY A 171 -10.90 -5.18 12.20
N TYR A 172 -11.27 -3.91 12.47
CA TYR A 172 -12.56 -3.37 12.05
C TYR A 172 -12.75 -3.45 10.53
N ASN A 173 -11.75 -3.02 9.75
CA ASN A 173 -11.84 -3.03 8.29
C ASN A 173 -11.90 -4.45 7.72
N LEU A 174 -11.16 -5.42 8.27
CA LEU A 174 -11.24 -6.82 7.85
C LEU A 174 -12.60 -7.46 8.18
N VAL A 175 -13.16 -7.17 9.37
CA VAL A 175 -14.50 -7.64 9.73
C VAL A 175 -15.57 -6.98 8.87
N TYR A 176 -15.47 -5.66 8.66
CA TYR A 176 -16.38 -4.92 7.78
C TYR A 176 -16.27 -5.40 6.33
N GLY A 177 -15.06 -5.73 5.89
CA GLY A 177 -14.76 -6.27 4.57
C GLY A 177 -15.28 -7.68 4.31
N MET A 178 -15.82 -8.39 5.30
CA MET A 178 -16.56 -9.64 5.09
C MET A 178 -17.91 -9.42 4.41
N LYS A 179 -18.35 -8.16 4.31
CA LYS A 179 -19.56 -7.80 3.53
C LYS A 179 -19.25 -7.84 2.04
N ALA A 180 -20.28 -8.14 1.25
CA ALA A 180 -20.17 -8.15 -0.21
C ALA A 180 -19.68 -6.80 -0.76
N GLY A 181 -18.81 -6.83 -1.74
CA GLY A 181 -18.29 -5.64 -2.43
C GLY A 181 -16.99 -5.06 -1.88
N ILE A 182 -16.38 -5.69 -0.87
CA ILE A 182 -15.06 -5.29 -0.34
C ILE A 182 -14.06 -6.42 -0.58
N ASP A 183 -12.93 -6.07 -1.17
CA ASP A 183 -11.85 -7.02 -1.46
C ASP A 183 -10.93 -7.25 -0.25
N ASN A 184 -11.35 -8.14 0.64
CA ASN A 184 -10.55 -8.52 1.80
C ASN A 184 -9.26 -9.24 1.44
N ALA A 185 -9.22 -9.95 0.31
CA ALA A 185 -8.00 -10.60 -0.15
C ALA A 185 -6.93 -9.55 -0.46
N ALA A 186 -7.30 -8.46 -1.15
CA ALA A 186 -6.41 -7.34 -1.36
C ALA A 186 -5.88 -6.74 -0.04
N HIS A 187 -6.75 -6.54 0.95
CA HIS A 187 -6.36 -6.03 2.27
C HIS A 187 -5.34 -6.94 2.96
N ILE A 188 -5.59 -8.24 2.98
CA ILE A 188 -4.69 -9.23 3.59
C ILE A 188 -3.36 -9.30 2.83
N GLY A 189 -3.40 -9.34 1.50
CA GLY A 189 -2.20 -9.36 0.66
C GLY A 189 -1.31 -8.13 0.87
N GLY A 190 -1.93 -6.95 0.95
CA GLY A 190 -1.24 -5.70 1.29
C GLY A 190 -0.62 -5.76 2.68
N LEU A 191 -1.39 -6.11 3.71
CA LEU A 191 -0.92 -6.19 5.10
C LEU A 191 0.27 -7.14 5.26
N LEU A 192 0.20 -8.34 4.67
CA LEU A 192 1.26 -9.34 4.76
C LEU A 192 2.52 -8.91 4.03
N SER A 193 2.41 -8.45 2.78
CA SER A 193 3.56 -7.97 2.01
C SER A 193 4.22 -6.76 2.67
N GLY A 194 3.41 -5.84 3.19
CA GLY A 194 3.88 -4.69 3.92
C GLY A 194 4.57 -5.07 5.23
N PHE A 195 4.04 -6.03 5.98
CA PHE A 195 4.68 -6.51 7.21
C PHE A 195 6.06 -7.12 6.94
N LEU A 196 6.19 -7.94 5.90
CA LEU A 196 7.47 -8.50 5.48
C LEU A 196 8.46 -7.41 5.06
N LEU A 197 8.00 -6.43 4.27
CA LEU A 197 8.82 -5.29 3.87
C LEU A 197 9.25 -4.45 5.08
N GLY A 198 8.37 -4.28 6.04
CA GLY A 198 8.65 -3.60 7.31
C GLY A 198 9.73 -4.29 8.13
N ILE A 199 9.72 -5.64 8.20
CA ILE A 199 10.80 -6.41 8.84
C ILE A 199 12.14 -6.13 8.15
N ILE A 200 12.18 -6.11 6.82
CA ILE A 200 13.39 -5.81 6.06
C ILE A 200 13.91 -4.40 6.40
N TYR A 201 13.03 -3.41 6.45
CA TYR A 201 13.40 -2.04 6.83
C TYR A 201 13.92 -1.97 8.28
N VAL A 202 13.27 -2.65 9.23
CA VAL A 202 13.74 -2.73 10.63
C VAL A 202 15.13 -3.37 10.71
N ILE A 203 15.36 -4.45 9.96
CA ILE A 203 16.69 -5.08 9.90
C ILE A 203 17.70 -4.09 9.31
N SER A 204 17.36 -3.35 8.26
CA SER A 204 18.26 -2.36 7.67
C SER A 204 18.71 -1.30 8.66
N TYR A 205 17.84 -0.86 9.57
CA TYR A 205 18.17 0.15 10.59
C TYR A 205 19.11 -0.34 11.72
N ARG A 206 19.40 -1.64 11.78
CA ARG A 206 20.43 -2.17 12.71
C ARG A 206 21.84 -1.88 12.26
N PHE A 207 22.04 -1.43 11.02
CA PHE A 207 23.35 -1.11 10.46
C PHE A 207 23.62 0.39 10.62
N GLU A 208 24.80 0.77 11.08
CA GLU A 208 25.17 2.17 11.26
C GLU A 208 25.41 2.91 9.94
N LYS A 209 25.96 2.20 8.94
CA LYS A 209 26.30 2.79 7.64
C LYS A 209 25.05 2.98 6.78
N LYS A 210 24.77 4.23 6.35
CA LYS A 210 23.63 4.56 5.50
C LYS A 210 23.60 3.77 4.18
N ASP A 211 24.78 3.51 3.58
CA ASP A 211 24.86 2.71 2.36
C ASP A 211 24.42 1.27 2.58
N ALA A 212 24.81 0.66 3.71
CA ALA A 212 24.34 -0.68 4.07
C ALA A 212 22.82 -0.70 4.30
N GLN A 213 22.27 0.31 5.00
CA GLN A 213 20.82 0.45 5.17
C GLN A 213 20.10 0.54 3.83
N ARG A 214 20.64 1.35 2.91
CA ARG A 214 20.08 1.52 1.55
C ARG A 214 20.15 0.22 0.76
N THR A 215 21.29 -0.44 0.75
CA THR A 215 21.50 -1.70 0.02
C THR A 215 20.56 -2.80 0.50
N ILE A 216 20.46 -3.01 1.82
CA ILE A 216 19.56 -4.02 2.40
C ILE A 216 18.10 -3.73 2.02
N SER A 217 17.69 -2.47 2.07
CA SER A 217 16.33 -2.10 1.68
C SER A 217 16.07 -2.38 0.21
N ILE A 218 16.98 -2.00 -0.69
CA ILE A 218 16.83 -2.23 -2.14
C ILE A 218 16.79 -3.73 -2.44
N VAL A 219 17.69 -4.52 -1.86
CA VAL A 219 17.71 -5.99 -2.05
C VAL A 219 16.40 -6.61 -1.57
N GLY A 220 15.89 -6.18 -0.42
CA GLY A 220 14.62 -6.65 0.09
C GLY A 220 13.42 -6.24 -0.76
N GLU A 221 13.38 -4.98 -1.22
CA GLU A 221 12.36 -4.47 -2.14
C GLU A 221 12.34 -5.28 -3.44
N LEU A 222 13.53 -5.53 -4.04
CA LEU A 222 13.68 -6.36 -5.23
C LEU A 222 13.29 -7.83 -4.96
N GLY A 223 13.60 -8.36 -3.79
CA GLY A 223 13.20 -9.70 -3.39
C GLY A 223 11.68 -9.86 -3.33
N ILE A 224 10.97 -8.93 -2.69
CA ILE A 224 9.50 -8.93 -2.64
C ILE A 224 8.91 -8.76 -4.04
N PHE A 225 9.48 -7.85 -4.85
CA PHE A 225 9.05 -7.69 -6.24
C PHE A 225 9.27 -8.96 -7.06
N GLY A 226 10.39 -9.67 -6.86
CA GLY A 226 10.67 -10.94 -7.51
C GLY A 226 9.66 -12.04 -7.14
N ILE A 227 9.28 -12.12 -5.87
CA ILE A 227 8.22 -13.05 -5.40
C ILE A 227 6.88 -12.68 -6.04
N PHE A 228 6.53 -11.40 -6.06
CA PHE A 228 5.33 -10.92 -6.75
C PHE A 228 5.34 -11.33 -8.23
N LEU A 229 6.41 -11.00 -8.95
CA LEU A 229 6.53 -11.28 -10.38
C LEU A 229 6.43 -12.78 -10.68
N PHE A 230 7.14 -13.60 -9.91
CA PHE A 230 7.06 -15.07 -10.04
C PHE A 230 5.63 -15.59 -9.81
N SER A 231 4.98 -15.13 -8.75
CA SER A 231 3.59 -15.51 -8.43
C SER A 231 2.62 -15.06 -9.52
N PHE A 232 2.76 -13.83 -10.01
CA PHE A 232 1.92 -13.26 -11.06
C PHE A 232 2.08 -14.01 -12.39
N LEU A 233 3.32 -14.31 -12.79
CA LEU A 233 3.59 -15.12 -14.00
C LEU A 233 3.01 -16.54 -13.87
N GLY A 234 3.08 -17.13 -12.69
CA GLY A 234 2.44 -18.42 -12.40
C GLY A 234 0.91 -18.37 -12.58
N LEU A 235 0.27 -17.30 -12.14
CA LEU A 235 -1.17 -17.07 -12.39
C LEU A 235 -1.47 -16.94 -13.89
N CYS A 236 -0.67 -16.18 -14.63
CA CYS A 236 -0.84 -16.00 -16.08
C CYS A 236 -0.67 -17.30 -16.87
N GLN A 237 0.09 -18.26 -16.38
CA GLN A 237 0.26 -19.58 -17.03
C GLN A 237 -0.94 -20.51 -16.81
N ASN A 238 -1.65 -20.35 -15.70
CA ASN A 238 -2.71 -21.25 -15.25
C ASN A 238 -4.12 -20.63 -15.39
N ILE A 239 -4.33 -19.76 -16.40
CA ILE A 239 -5.62 -19.10 -16.61
C ILE A 239 -6.66 -20.05 -17.22
N PRO A 240 -7.94 -19.97 -16.81
CA PRO A 240 -9.03 -20.66 -17.46
C PRO A 240 -9.17 -20.23 -18.93
N SER A 241 -9.54 -21.15 -19.82
CA SER A 241 -9.79 -20.86 -21.24
C SER A 241 -10.89 -19.79 -21.43
N THR A 242 -11.90 -19.77 -20.55
CA THR A 242 -13.00 -18.80 -20.52
C THR A 242 -12.53 -17.36 -20.40
N TYR A 243 -11.38 -17.08 -19.74
CA TYR A 243 -10.85 -15.72 -19.62
C TYR A 243 -10.42 -15.12 -20.96
N ARG A 244 -9.94 -15.97 -21.88
CA ARG A 244 -9.59 -15.52 -23.24
C ARG A 244 -10.81 -15.20 -24.10
N GLU A 245 -11.96 -15.78 -23.78
CA GLU A 245 -13.24 -15.50 -24.45
C GLU A 245 -13.82 -14.17 -23.95
N ILE A 246 -13.85 -13.96 -22.61
CA ILE A 246 -14.31 -12.69 -22.01
C ILE A 246 -13.54 -11.47 -22.56
N ARG A 247 -12.26 -11.65 -22.88
CA ARG A 247 -11.45 -10.55 -23.44
C ARG A 247 -11.83 -10.17 -24.88
N LYS A 248 -12.52 -11.03 -25.62
CA LYS A 248 -12.90 -10.77 -27.01
C LYS A 248 -14.22 -10.03 -27.14
N GLU A 249 -15.03 -10.03 -26.09
CA GLU A 249 -16.29 -9.30 -25.96
C GLU A 249 -16.05 -7.87 -25.44
#